data_2edf7f31395cda6023ff367992de4e34
#
_entry.id   2edf7f31395cda6023ff367992de4e34
#
_cell.length_a   1.000
_cell.length_b   1.000
_cell.length_c   1.000
_cell.angle_alpha   90.00
_cell.angle_beta   90.00
_cell.angle_gamma   90.00
#
_symmetry.space_group_name_H-M   'P 1'
#
loop_
_entity.id
_entity.type
_entity.pdbx_description
1 polymer ?
#
loop_
_entity_poly.entity_id
_entity_poly.type
_entity_poly.pdbx_seq_one_letter_code
_entity_poly.pdbx_strand_id
1 'polypeptide(L)'
;QQMAFANTMEALNAGVAIIYQELHLIPEMTVAENIYLGQLPHRGGIVNRSLLNYEARLQLEHLGLDIDPETPLKYLSIGQWQMVEIAKALARNAKIIAFDEPTSSLSAREIDNLFRVIRELREEGRVIIYVSHRMEEIFALSDAITVFKDGRYVCTFDDMPSVSHDALVQAMVGRNLGDIYGWKPRPYGEERLRLEEVKAPGVRTPVSLSVRSGEI
;
A
#
# COMPACT_ATOMS: atom_id res chain seq x y z
N GLN A 1 -0.21 6.21 -27.80
CA GLN A 1 0.61 7.39 -28.16
C GLN A 1 1.79 7.46 -27.19
N GLN A 2 3.01 7.50 -27.71
CA GLN A 2 4.20 7.65 -26.87
C GLN A 2 4.25 9.11 -26.39
N MET A 3 4.40 9.33 -25.06
CA MET A 3 4.51 10.63 -24.44
C MET A 3 5.84 10.71 -23.70
N ALA A 4 6.47 11.88 -23.76
CA ALA A 4 7.67 12.20 -22.99
C ALA A 4 7.40 13.50 -22.20
N PHE A 5 7.62 13.45 -20.88
CA PHE A 5 7.42 14.58 -20.00
C PHE A 5 8.77 15.20 -19.61
N ALA A 6 8.90 16.51 -19.69
CA ALA A 6 10.12 17.22 -19.31
C ALA A 6 10.25 17.35 -17.77
N ASN A 7 9.13 17.29 -17.04
CA ASN A 7 9.09 17.40 -15.58
C ASN A 7 7.82 16.75 -15.00
N THR A 8 7.81 16.61 -13.67
CA THR A 8 6.67 15.99 -12.95
C THR A 8 5.36 16.77 -13.10
N MET A 9 5.42 18.09 -13.24
CA MET A 9 4.21 18.91 -13.39
C MET A 9 3.51 18.65 -14.72
N GLU A 10 4.25 18.43 -15.79
CA GLU A 10 3.69 18.02 -17.09
C GLU A 10 3.00 16.67 -17.01
N ALA A 11 3.60 15.70 -16.33
CA ALA A 11 2.99 14.38 -16.12
C ALA A 11 1.69 14.49 -15.31
N LEU A 12 1.69 15.28 -14.22
CA LEU A 12 0.49 15.53 -13.41
C LEU A 12 -0.62 16.20 -14.24
N ASN A 13 -0.27 17.22 -15.05
CA ASN A 13 -1.24 17.91 -15.91
C ASN A 13 -1.76 17.01 -17.05
N ALA A 14 -0.99 16.03 -17.47
CA ALA A 14 -1.42 15.01 -18.42
C ALA A 14 -2.34 13.92 -17.79
N GLY A 15 -2.51 13.96 -16.48
CA GLY A 15 -3.35 13.04 -15.71
C GLY A 15 -2.64 11.79 -15.22
N VAL A 16 -1.33 11.87 -14.96
CA VAL A 16 -0.56 10.80 -14.31
C VAL A 16 -0.33 11.18 -12.85
N ALA A 17 -0.77 10.36 -11.90
CA ALA A 17 -0.51 10.51 -10.48
C ALA A 17 0.27 9.30 -9.95
N ILE A 18 1.17 9.54 -9.01
CA ILE A 18 1.92 8.50 -8.32
C ILE A 18 1.71 8.69 -6.83
N ILE A 19 1.33 7.61 -6.16
CA ILE A 19 1.23 7.51 -4.70
C ILE A 19 2.47 6.74 -4.26
N TYR A 20 3.38 7.44 -3.61
CA TYR A 20 4.67 6.91 -3.21
C TYR A 20 4.56 6.16 -1.88
N GLN A 21 5.50 5.25 -1.64
CA GLN A 21 5.67 4.56 -0.35
C GLN A 21 6.02 5.57 0.76
N GLU A 22 6.85 6.58 0.45
CA GLU A 22 7.14 7.68 1.38
C GLU A 22 6.06 8.76 1.28
N LEU A 23 5.54 9.19 2.44
CA LEU A 23 4.45 10.16 2.52
C LEU A 23 4.97 11.59 2.30
N HIS A 24 4.45 12.26 1.29
CA HIS A 24 4.80 13.64 0.93
C HIS A 24 3.73 14.63 1.42
N LEU A 25 3.49 14.62 2.74
CA LEU A 25 2.48 15.43 3.41
C LEU A 25 3.12 16.39 4.41
N ILE A 26 2.45 17.50 4.72
CA ILE A 26 2.92 18.53 5.65
C ILE A 26 2.16 18.39 6.96
N PRO A 27 2.82 17.98 8.06
CA PRO A 27 2.17 17.68 9.35
C PRO A 27 1.40 18.83 9.98
N GLU A 28 1.88 20.07 9.81
CA GLU A 28 1.29 21.27 10.38
C GLU A 28 0.07 21.80 9.62
N MET A 29 -0.11 21.38 8.38
CA MET A 29 -1.27 21.73 7.56
C MET A 29 -2.46 20.83 7.87
N THR A 30 -3.67 21.33 7.62
CA THR A 30 -4.89 20.54 7.75
C THR A 30 -4.94 19.43 6.69
N VAL A 31 -5.79 18.44 6.90
CA VAL A 31 -6.08 17.37 5.93
C VAL A 31 -6.53 17.97 4.59
N ALA A 32 -7.46 18.94 4.62
CA ALA A 32 -7.94 19.60 3.41
C ALA A 32 -6.83 20.33 2.66
N GLU A 33 -5.97 21.05 3.37
CA GLU A 33 -4.83 21.76 2.78
C GLU A 33 -3.81 20.78 2.17
N ASN A 34 -3.59 19.62 2.78
CA ASN A 34 -2.72 18.58 2.23
C ASN A 34 -3.32 17.96 0.95
N ILE A 35 -4.60 17.60 0.95
CA ILE A 35 -5.29 17.01 -0.21
C ILE A 35 -5.19 17.94 -1.43
N TYR A 36 -5.44 19.22 -1.24
CA TYR A 36 -5.45 20.21 -2.33
C TYR A 36 -4.17 21.04 -2.44
N LEU A 37 -3.06 20.57 -1.88
CA LEU A 37 -1.77 21.25 -1.96
C LEU A 37 -1.36 21.53 -3.42
N GLY A 38 -1.13 22.79 -3.72
CA GLY A 38 -0.85 23.27 -5.09
C GLY A 38 -2.07 23.48 -5.97
N GLN A 39 -3.30 23.24 -5.45
CA GLN A 39 -4.57 23.44 -6.15
C GLN A 39 -5.65 24.04 -5.23
N LEU A 40 -5.23 24.81 -4.22
CA LEU A 40 -6.15 25.39 -3.26
C LEU A 40 -7.21 26.26 -3.98
N PRO A 41 -8.52 26.02 -3.76
CA PRO A 41 -9.57 26.83 -4.36
C PRO A 41 -9.45 28.28 -3.84
N HIS A 42 -9.35 29.23 -4.74
CA HIS A 42 -9.14 30.64 -4.40
C HIS A 42 -9.98 31.57 -5.26
N ARG A 43 -10.30 32.75 -4.71
CA ARG A 43 -10.91 33.86 -5.43
C ARG A 43 -10.13 35.15 -5.13
N GLY A 44 -9.55 35.75 -6.19
CA GLY A 44 -8.75 36.98 -6.02
C GLY A 44 -7.51 36.80 -5.13
N GLY A 45 -6.89 35.61 -5.11
CA GLY A 45 -5.71 35.29 -4.28
C GLY A 45 -6.03 34.90 -2.83
N ILE A 46 -7.30 34.90 -2.43
CA ILE A 46 -7.74 34.48 -1.09
C ILE A 46 -8.33 33.08 -1.18
N VAL A 47 -7.81 32.15 -0.35
CA VAL A 47 -8.29 30.75 -0.30
C VAL A 47 -9.74 30.69 0.18
N ASN A 48 -10.59 29.99 -0.56
CA ASN A 48 -11.94 29.69 -0.15
C ASN A 48 -11.96 28.46 0.77
N ARG A 49 -11.83 28.67 2.08
CA ARG A 49 -11.76 27.59 3.08
C ARG A 49 -13.03 26.73 3.11
N SER A 50 -14.20 27.32 2.94
CA SER A 50 -15.46 26.57 2.96
C SER A 50 -15.54 25.59 1.79
N LEU A 51 -15.16 26.01 0.59
CA LEU A 51 -15.11 25.14 -0.59
C LEU A 51 -14.01 24.07 -0.43
N LEU A 52 -12.84 24.45 0.04
CA LEU A 52 -11.72 23.52 0.32
C LEU A 52 -12.14 22.39 1.25
N ASN A 53 -12.76 22.73 2.39
CA ASN A 53 -13.20 21.73 3.35
C ASN A 53 -14.34 20.86 2.84
N TYR A 54 -15.26 21.43 2.05
CA TYR A 54 -16.34 20.68 1.42
C TYR A 54 -15.80 19.65 0.40
N GLU A 55 -14.93 20.07 -0.50
CA GLU A 55 -14.34 19.17 -1.50
C GLU A 55 -13.46 18.10 -0.84
N ALA A 56 -12.68 18.46 0.19
CA ALA A 56 -11.88 17.50 0.93
C ALA A 56 -12.76 16.46 1.64
N ARG A 57 -13.88 16.87 2.22
CA ARG A 57 -14.84 15.96 2.86
C ARG A 57 -15.39 14.93 1.85
N LEU A 58 -15.74 15.35 0.66
CA LEU A 58 -16.19 14.43 -0.41
C LEU A 58 -15.12 13.38 -0.75
N GLN A 59 -13.85 13.77 -0.85
CA GLN A 59 -12.77 12.82 -1.11
C GLN A 59 -12.57 11.84 0.05
N LEU A 60 -12.66 12.29 1.29
CA LEU A 60 -12.54 11.44 2.47
C LEU A 60 -13.72 10.46 2.59
N GLU A 61 -14.94 10.91 2.34
CA GLU A 61 -16.15 10.08 2.32
C GLU A 61 -16.06 9.00 1.24
N HIS A 62 -15.56 9.32 0.06
CA HIS A 62 -15.33 8.36 -1.03
C HIS A 62 -14.37 7.24 -0.57
N LEU A 63 -13.33 7.58 0.18
CA LEU A 63 -12.40 6.61 0.77
C LEU A 63 -12.95 5.91 2.03
N GLY A 64 -14.17 6.22 2.47
CA GLY A 64 -14.78 5.66 3.68
C GLY A 64 -14.09 6.12 4.97
N LEU A 65 -13.53 7.33 4.95
CA LEU A 65 -12.82 7.92 6.10
C LEU A 65 -13.70 8.94 6.82
N ASP A 66 -13.83 8.75 8.12
CA ASP A 66 -14.47 9.71 9.02
C ASP A 66 -13.36 10.58 9.67
N ILE A 67 -12.85 11.54 8.90
CA ILE A 67 -11.81 12.47 9.31
C ILE A 67 -12.31 13.87 9.05
N ASP A 68 -12.20 14.75 10.06
CA ASP A 68 -12.51 16.18 9.88
C ASP A 68 -11.44 16.84 8.99
N PRO A 69 -11.82 17.43 7.83
CA PRO A 69 -10.90 18.14 6.94
C PRO A 69 -10.05 19.24 7.59
N GLU A 70 -10.52 19.83 8.69
CA GLU A 70 -9.81 20.88 9.41
C GLU A 70 -8.77 20.34 10.41
N THR A 71 -8.73 19.03 10.64
CA THR A 71 -7.75 18.40 11.53
C THR A 71 -6.33 18.59 10.99
N PRO A 72 -5.38 19.13 11.77
CA PRO A 72 -3.97 19.11 11.41
C PRO A 72 -3.46 17.67 11.29
N LEU A 73 -2.71 17.42 10.22
CA LEU A 73 -2.31 16.06 9.86
C LEU A 73 -1.52 15.35 10.98
N LYS A 74 -0.70 16.07 11.72
CA LYS A 74 0.11 15.54 12.84
C LYS A 74 -0.68 14.81 13.94
N TYR A 75 -2.00 15.00 14.01
CA TYR A 75 -2.85 14.31 14.99
C TYR A 75 -3.42 12.98 14.46
N LEU A 76 -3.16 12.64 13.21
CA LEU A 76 -3.62 11.42 12.59
C LEU A 76 -2.61 10.28 12.74
N SER A 77 -3.08 9.05 12.65
CA SER A 77 -2.22 7.86 12.56
C SER A 77 -1.51 7.79 11.21
N ILE A 78 -0.43 7.00 11.12
CA ILE A 78 0.32 6.78 9.87
C ILE A 78 -0.59 6.17 8.79
N GLY A 79 -1.49 5.23 9.16
CA GLY A 79 -2.47 4.68 8.21
C GLY A 79 -3.41 5.75 7.65
N GLN A 80 -3.89 6.67 8.50
CA GLN A 80 -4.70 7.80 8.05
C GLN A 80 -3.90 8.76 7.16
N TRP A 81 -2.61 8.98 7.43
CA TRP A 81 -1.74 9.76 6.54
C TRP A 81 -1.68 9.14 5.15
N GLN A 82 -1.48 7.81 5.07
CA GLN A 82 -1.47 7.08 3.81
C GLN A 82 -2.78 7.30 3.04
N MET A 83 -3.91 7.23 3.73
CA MET A 83 -5.21 7.47 3.11
C MET A 83 -5.40 8.92 2.64
N VAL A 84 -4.84 9.90 3.35
CA VAL A 84 -4.83 11.31 2.92
C VAL A 84 -3.95 11.51 1.68
N GLU A 85 -2.80 10.83 1.56
CA GLU A 85 -1.96 10.86 0.34
C GLU A 85 -2.72 10.27 -0.87
N ILE A 86 -3.49 9.20 -0.65
CA ILE A 86 -4.38 8.62 -1.67
C ILE A 86 -5.48 9.64 -2.06
N ALA A 87 -6.14 10.26 -1.08
CA ALA A 87 -7.13 11.31 -1.33
C ALA A 87 -6.57 12.47 -2.17
N LYS A 88 -5.36 12.91 -1.88
CA LYS A 88 -4.62 13.95 -2.63
C LYS A 88 -4.37 13.54 -4.09
N ALA A 89 -4.00 12.29 -4.34
CA ALA A 89 -3.82 11.79 -5.69
C ALA A 89 -5.15 11.73 -6.47
N LEU A 90 -6.23 11.29 -5.81
CA LEU A 90 -7.57 11.21 -6.41
C LEU A 90 -8.17 12.58 -6.71
N ALA A 91 -7.96 13.58 -5.85
CA ALA A 91 -8.43 14.94 -6.04
C ALA A 91 -7.91 15.60 -7.34
N ARG A 92 -6.81 15.08 -7.91
CA ARG A 92 -6.25 15.52 -9.19
C ARG A 92 -6.94 14.95 -10.43
N ASN A 93 -7.96 14.10 -10.25
CA ASN A 93 -8.70 13.45 -11.34
C ASN A 93 -7.77 12.75 -12.36
N ALA A 94 -6.77 12.03 -11.86
CA ALA A 94 -5.78 11.36 -12.69
C ALA A 94 -6.40 10.24 -13.52
N LYS A 95 -5.92 10.07 -14.77
CA LYS A 95 -6.33 8.99 -15.69
C LYS A 95 -5.48 7.73 -15.48
N ILE A 96 -4.24 7.93 -15.06
CA ILE A 96 -3.28 6.86 -14.75
C ILE A 96 -2.83 7.08 -13.32
N ILE A 97 -3.01 6.07 -12.47
CA ILE A 97 -2.65 6.15 -11.05
C ILE A 97 -1.71 4.99 -10.74
N ALA A 98 -0.50 5.32 -10.31
CA ALA A 98 0.46 4.33 -9.83
C ALA A 98 0.46 4.31 -8.29
N PHE A 99 0.30 3.14 -7.71
CA PHE A 99 0.39 2.87 -6.27
C PHE A 99 1.68 2.11 -6.00
N ASP A 100 2.56 2.66 -5.16
CA ASP A 100 3.81 2.04 -4.76
C ASP A 100 3.72 1.57 -3.30
N GLU A 101 3.51 0.25 -3.11
CA GLU A 101 3.31 -0.42 -1.82
C GLU A 101 2.33 0.30 -0.86
N PRO A 102 1.10 0.63 -1.29
CA PRO A 102 0.22 1.55 -0.56
C PRO A 102 -0.35 0.96 0.74
N THR A 103 -0.15 -0.32 1.02
CA THR A 103 -0.78 -1.03 2.14
C THR A 103 0.14 -1.26 3.33
N SER A 104 1.40 -0.86 3.25
CA SER A 104 2.45 -1.16 4.25
C SER A 104 2.11 -0.69 5.67
N SER A 105 1.33 0.40 5.80
CA SER A 105 0.93 1.01 7.09
C SER A 105 -0.57 0.94 7.37
N LEU A 106 -1.35 0.28 6.51
CA LEU A 106 -2.81 0.22 6.61
C LEU A 106 -3.29 -0.95 7.47
N SER A 107 -4.37 -0.72 8.21
CA SER A 107 -5.16 -1.78 8.85
C SER A 107 -5.95 -2.58 7.82
N ALA A 108 -6.42 -3.78 8.18
CA ALA A 108 -7.23 -4.62 7.29
C ALA A 108 -8.46 -3.88 6.73
N ARG A 109 -9.16 -3.10 7.56
CA ARG A 109 -10.32 -2.30 7.14
C ARG A 109 -9.96 -1.22 6.12
N GLU A 110 -8.81 -0.56 6.30
CA GLU A 110 -8.33 0.46 5.37
C GLU A 110 -7.88 -0.17 4.04
N ILE A 111 -7.29 -1.36 4.06
CA ILE A 111 -6.96 -2.15 2.86
C ILE A 111 -8.24 -2.50 2.09
N ASP A 112 -9.28 -2.98 2.76
CA ASP A 112 -10.56 -3.31 2.12
C ASP A 112 -11.18 -2.07 1.44
N ASN A 113 -11.14 -0.92 2.12
CA ASN A 113 -11.60 0.35 1.55
C ASN A 113 -10.77 0.77 0.33
N LEU A 114 -9.44 0.67 0.42
CA LEU A 114 -8.56 0.98 -0.70
C LEU A 114 -8.86 0.09 -1.91
N PHE A 115 -9.02 -1.22 -1.69
CA PHE A 115 -9.32 -2.16 -2.77
C PHE A 115 -10.67 -1.90 -3.43
N ARG A 116 -11.68 -1.50 -2.65
CA ARG A 116 -12.96 -1.06 -3.17
C ARG A 116 -12.79 0.14 -4.09
N VAL A 117 -12.08 1.17 -3.64
CA VAL A 117 -11.83 2.39 -4.43
C VAL A 117 -11.02 2.09 -5.69
N ILE A 118 -10.00 1.24 -5.62
CA ILE A 118 -9.21 0.83 -6.81
C ILE A 118 -10.12 0.16 -7.85
N ARG A 119 -11.05 -0.72 -7.43
CA ARG A 119 -12.00 -1.36 -8.36
C ARG A 119 -12.97 -0.35 -8.98
N GLU A 120 -13.49 0.59 -8.21
CA GLU A 120 -14.34 1.68 -8.70
C GLU A 120 -13.62 2.54 -9.74
N LEU A 121 -12.37 2.94 -9.47
CA LEU A 121 -11.54 3.70 -10.42
C LEU A 121 -11.27 2.93 -11.72
N ARG A 122 -11.06 1.61 -11.62
CA ARG A 122 -10.91 0.73 -12.78
C ARG A 122 -12.20 0.66 -13.59
N GLU A 123 -13.36 0.55 -12.95
CA GLU A 123 -14.68 0.55 -13.60
C GLU A 123 -14.97 1.90 -14.30
N GLU A 124 -14.47 3.02 -13.76
CA GLU A 124 -14.47 4.33 -14.39
C GLU A 124 -13.56 4.43 -15.63
N GLY A 125 -12.81 3.39 -15.95
CA GLY A 125 -11.88 3.34 -17.08
C GLY A 125 -10.51 3.97 -16.82
N ARG A 126 -10.10 4.15 -15.57
CA ARG A 126 -8.76 4.61 -15.22
C ARG A 126 -7.76 3.46 -15.34
N VAL A 127 -6.55 3.79 -15.71
CA VAL A 127 -5.43 2.84 -15.73
C VAL A 127 -4.77 2.82 -14.36
N ILE A 128 -4.71 1.64 -13.74
CA ILE A 128 -4.09 1.44 -12.43
C ILE A 128 -2.78 0.66 -12.61
N ILE A 129 -1.70 1.18 -12.06
CA ILE A 129 -0.42 0.48 -11.91
C ILE A 129 -0.25 0.23 -10.41
N TYR A 130 -0.22 -1.04 -10.02
CA TYR A 130 -0.13 -1.42 -8.61
C TYR A 130 1.15 -2.18 -8.35
N VAL A 131 2.05 -1.59 -7.56
CA VAL A 131 3.32 -2.21 -7.17
C VAL A 131 3.17 -2.78 -5.77
N SER A 132 3.37 -4.08 -5.62
CA SER A 132 3.35 -4.77 -4.32
C SER A 132 4.22 -6.02 -4.37
N HIS A 133 4.71 -6.45 -3.22
CA HIS A 133 5.34 -7.76 -3.02
C HIS A 133 4.39 -8.74 -2.31
N ARG A 134 3.16 -8.33 -1.98
CA ARG A 134 2.15 -9.14 -1.30
C ARG A 134 1.27 -9.85 -2.32
N MET A 135 1.38 -11.17 -2.36
CA MET A 135 0.70 -12.01 -3.34
C MET A 135 -0.82 -11.86 -3.29
N GLU A 136 -1.40 -11.80 -2.08
CA GLU A 136 -2.83 -11.69 -1.88
C GLU A 136 -3.40 -10.42 -2.55
N GLU A 137 -2.66 -9.30 -2.49
CA GLU A 137 -3.06 -8.04 -3.11
C GLU A 137 -3.00 -8.12 -4.63
N ILE A 138 -1.90 -8.68 -5.14
CA ILE A 138 -1.65 -8.85 -6.57
C ILE A 138 -2.78 -9.67 -7.20
N PHE A 139 -3.09 -10.85 -6.63
CA PHE A 139 -4.16 -11.71 -7.13
C PHE A 139 -5.56 -11.13 -6.96
N ALA A 140 -5.78 -10.26 -5.96
CA ALA A 140 -7.08 -9.63 -5.71
C ALA A 140 -7.42 -8.47 -6.66
N LEU A 141 -6.39 -7.81 -7.23
CA LEU A 141 -6.56 -6.55 -7.95
C LEU A 141 -6.16 -6.60 -9.41
N SER A 142 -5.17 -7.44 -9.79
CA SER A 142 -4.52 -7.33 -11.09
C SER A 142 -5.24 -8.10 -12.20
N ASP A 143 -5.30 -7.51 -13.39
CA ASP A 143 -5.71 -8.16 -14.64
C ASP A 143 -4.52 -8.80 -15.33
N ALA A 144 -3.32 -8.24 -15.14
CA ALA A 144 -2.04 -8.75 -15.63
C ALA A 144 -0.91 -8.43 -14.64
N ILE A 145 0.12 -9.25 -14.60
CA ILE A 145 1.28 -9.06 -13.71
C ILE A 145 2.55 -8.99 -14.55
N THR A 146 3.32 -7.92 -14.37
CA THR A 146 4.68 -7.81 -14.92
C THR A 146 5.70 -7.93 -13.80
N VAL A 147 6.61 -8.88 -13.91
CA VAL A 147 7.66 -9.14 -12.93
C VAL A 147 8.94 -8.42 -13.32
N PHE A 148 9.44 -7.62 -12.40
CA PHE A 148 10.77 -7.01 -12.46
C PHE A 148 11.66 -7.59 -11.36
N LYS A 149 12.93 -7.78 -11.70
CA LYS A 149 13.95 -8.23 -10.75
C LYS A 149 15.27 -7.52 -11.02
N ASP A 150 15.90 -6.96 -9.99
CA ASP A 150 17.17 -6.25 -10.09
C ASP A 150 17.18 -5.19 -11.22
N GLY A 151 16.06 -4.44 -11.35
CA GLY A 151 15.87 -3.42 -12.38
C GLY A 151 15.67 -3.95 -13.79
N ARG A 152 15.46 -5.27 -13.97
CA ARG A 152 15.26 -5.89 -15.27
C ARG A 152 13.88 -6.53 -15.38
N TYR A 153 13.30 -6.44 -16.56
CA TYR A 153 12.09 -7.18 -16.92
C TYR A 153 12.38 -8.69 -16.93
N VAL A 154 11.50 -9.46 -16.30
CA VAL A 154 11.57 -10.93 -16.27
C VAL A 154 10.51 -11.53 -17.18
N CYS A 155 9.24 -11.29 -16.90
CA CYS A 155 8.11 -11.80 -17.67
C CYS A 155 6.85 -11.01 -17.39
N THR A 156 5.81 -11.24 -18.21
CA THR A 156 4.44 -10.76 -17.98
C THR A 156 3.48 -11.95 -18.03
N PHE A 157 2.54 -11.97 -17.10
CA PHE A 157 1.42 -12.90 -17.05
C PHE A 157 0.15 -12.12 -17.41
N ASP A 158 -0.45 -12.41 -18.57
CA ASP A 158 -1.65 -11.73 -19.07
C ASP A 158 -2.95 -12.50 -18.76
N ASP A 159 -2.83 -13.78 -18.38
CA ASP A 159 -3.95 -14.67 -18.05
C ASP A 159 -3.92 -15.03 -16.55
N MET A 160 -4.45 -14.15 -15.71
CA MET A 160 -4.45 -14.29 -14.25
C MET A 160 -5.05 -15.60 -13.74
N PRO A 161 -6.14 -16.15 -14.32
CA PRO A 161 -6.69 -17.44 -13.88
C PRO A 161 -5.73 -18.61 -14.01
N SER A 162 -4.74 -18.54 -14.91
CA SER A 162 -3.75 -19.60 -15.12
C SER A 162 -2.49 -19.46 -14.27
N VAL A 163 -2.31 -18.32 -13.58
CA VAL A 163 -1.10 -18.02 -12.81
C VAL A 163 -1.16 -18.69 -11.44
N SER A 164 -0.25 -19.61 -11.18
CA SER A 164 -0.07 -20.17 -9.83
C SER A 164 0.81 -19.28 -8.96
N HIS A 165 0.59 -19.33 -7.64
CA HIS A 165 1.46 -18.67 -6.66
C HIS A 165 2.93 -19.06 -6.84
N ASP A 166 3.20 -20.37 -7.06
CA ASP A 166 4.56 -20.87 -7.22
C ASP A 166 5.25 -20.33 -8.47
N ALA A 167 4.50 -20.22 -9.59
CA ALA A 167 5.03 -19.65 -10.83
C ALA A 167 5.42 -18.17 -10.65
N LEU A 168 4.60 -17.39 -9.96
CA LEU A 168 4.88 -15.98 -9.67
C LEU A 168 6.09 -15.83 -8.73
N VAL A 169 6.14 -16.61 -7.65
CA VAL A 169 7.29 -16.62 -6.72
C VAL A 169 8.57 -17.02 -7.43
N GLN A 170 8.52 -18.05 -8.28
CA GLN A 170 9.66 -18.47 -9.09
C GLN A 170 10.17 -17.36 -10.01
N ALA A 171 9.27 -16.63 -10.66
CA ALA A 171 9.63 -15.49 -11.51
C ALA A 171 10.28 -14.35 -10.71
N MET A 172 9.76 -14.04 -9.51
CA MET A 172 10.28 -12.97 -8.64
C MET A 172 11.63 -13.33 -8.02
N VAL A 173 11.78 -14.56 -7.51
CA VAL A 173 12.98 -15.01 -6.79
C VAL A 173 14.03 -15.57 -7.77
N GLY A 174 13.59 -16.16 -8.87
CA GLY A 174 14.46 -16.78 -9.88
C GLY A 174 15.03 -18.15 -9.49
N ARG A 175 14.45 -18.80 -8.47
CA ARG A 175 14.80 -20.16 -7.99
C ARG A 175 13.53 -20.91 -7.58
N ASN A 176 13.54 -22.24 -7.69
CA ASN A 176 12.45 -23.04 -7.14
C ASN A 176 12.39 -22.89 -5.61
N LEU A 177 11.19 -22.73 -5.06
CA LEU A 177 10.96 -22.61 -3.61
C LEU A 177 11.58 -23.77 -2.81
N GLY A 178 11.64 -24.97 -3.37
CA GLY A 178 12.30 -26.13 -2.77
C GLY A 178 13.79 -25.95 -2.51
N ASP A 179 14.48 -25.07 -3.25
CA ASP A 179 15.91 -24.80 -3.08
C ASP A 179 16.20 -23.65 -2.12
N ILE A 180 15.21 -22.78 -1.83
CA ILE A 180 15.41 -21.57 -1.00
C ILE A 180 15.54 -21.94 0.48
N TYR A 181 14.73 -22.88 0.90
CA TYR A 181 14.75 -23.38 2.28
C TYR A 181 15.48 -24.72 2.33
N GLY A 182 16.72 -24.81 1.98
CA GLY A 182 17.54 -26.05 2.07
C GLY A 182 17.46 -26.77 3.42
N TRP A 183 16.26 -26.72 4.04
CA TRP A 183 15.95 -27.39 5.28
C TRP A 183 16.00 -28.90 5.06
N LYS A 184 16.95 -29.55 5.70
CA LYS A 184 17.00 -30.99 5.77
C LYS A 184 16.66 -31.41 7.18
N PRO A 185 15.78 -32.41 7.36
CA PRO A 185 15.58 -33.02 8.67
C PRO A 185 16.93 -33.42 9.26
N ARG A 186 17.24 -32.89 10.43
CA ARG A 186 18.45 -33.26 11.18
C ARG A 186 18.03 -33.73 12.56
N PRO A 187 18.75 -34.69 13.15
CA PRO A 187 18.44 -35.10 14.50
C PRO A 187 18.71 -33.93 15.45
N TYR A 188 17.77 -33.66 16.32
CA TYR A 188 17.97 -32.72 17.41
C TYR A 188 18.90 -33.29 18.43
N GLY A 189 19.73 -32.47 19.03
CA GLY A 189 20.63 -32.86 20.11
C GLY A 189 19.94 -32.90 21.47
N GLU A 190 20.75 -32.80 22.52
CA GLU A 190 20.26 -32.80 23.90
C GLU A 190 19.36 -31.60 24.19
N GLU A 191 18.44 -31.77 25.14
CA GLU A 191 17.62 -30.71 25.67
C GLU A 191 18.53 -29.66 26.35
N ARG A 192 18.35 -28.39 25.96
CA ARG A 192 19.15 -27.25 26.45
C ARG A 192 18.33 -26.29 27.29
N LEU A 193 17.01 -26.23 27.11
CA LEU A 193 16.12 -25.41 27.89
C LEU A 193 14.82 -26.18 28.13
N ARG A 194 14.36 -26.17 29.38
CA ARG A 194 13.02 -26.63 29.74
C ARG A 194 12.34 -25.57 30.60
N LEU A 195 11.17 -25.20 30.22
CA LEU A 195 10.26 -24.36 31.00
C LEU A 195 9.10 -25.21 31.45
N GLU A 196 8.76 -25.19 32.73
CA GLU A 196 7.63 -25.92 33.28
C GLU A 196 6.70 -24.95 34.01
N GLU A 197 5.49 -24.84 33.57
CA GLU A 197 4.41 -24.03 34.16
C GLU A 197 4.81 -22.57 34.48
N VAL A 198 5.65 -21.97 33.63
CA VAL A 198 6.15 -20.61 33.84
C VAL A 198 5.02 -19.62 33.68
N LYS A 199 4.85 -18.77 34.69
CA LYS A 199 3.92 -17.63 34.69
C LYS A 199 4.70 -16.34 34.54
N ALA A 200 4.29 -15.48 33.62
CA ALA A 200 4.89 -14.16 33.43
C ALA A 200 3.79 -13.07 33.29
N PRO A 201 4.08 -11.83 33.61
CA PRO A 201 3.14 -10.72 33.39
C PRO A 201 2.71 -10.69 31.91
N GLY A 202 1.40 -10.65 31.67
CA GLY A 202 0.81 -10.65 30.31
C GLY A 202 0.57 -12.04 29.69
N VAL A 203 1.02 -13.12 30.31
CA VAL A 203 0.74 -14.49 29.87
C VAL A 203 -0.49 -15.01 30.61
N ARG A 204 -1.56 -15.36 29.84
CA ARG A 204 -2.85 -15.77 30.43
C ARG A 204 -2.84 -17.18 31.01
N THR A 205 -2.04 -18.07 30.46
CA THR A 205 -1.92 -19.49 30.90
C THR A 205 -0.45 -19.83 31.12
N PRO A 206 -0.13 -20.71 32.12
CA PRO A 206 1.25 -21.16 32.31
C PRO A 206 1.81 -21.78 31.02
N VAL A 207 3.07 -21.49 30.72
CA VAL A 207 3.76 -22.00 29.53
C VAL A 207 4.74 -23.08 29.92
N SER A 208 4.61 -24.23 29.27
CA SER A 208 5.61 -25.31 29.34
C SER A 208 6.15 -25.56 27.94
N LEU A 209 7.47 -25.55 27.77
CA LEU A 209 8.16 -25.90 26.53
C LEU A 209 9.55 -26.43 26.79
N SER A 210 10.09 -27.19 25.85
CA SER A 210 11.50 -27.57 25.85
C SER A 210 12.12 -27.22 24.51
N VAL A 211 13.42 -26.88 24.51
CA VAL A 211 14.20 -26.58 23.30
C VAL A 211 15.47 -27.44 23.32
N ARG A 212 15.74 -28.07 22.19
CA ARG A 212 16.89 -28.95 22.01
C ARG A 212 18.00 -28.29 21.19
N SER A 213 19.21 -28.76 21.31
CA SER A 213 20.32 -28.29 20.49
C SER A 213 20.05 -28.53 19.01
N GLY A 214 20.15 -27.47 18.20
CA GLY A 214 19.87 -27.52 16.76
C GLY A 214 18.38 -27.42 16.36
N GLU A 215 17.47 -27.22 17.32
CA GLU A 215 16.08 -26.90 17.13
C GLU A 215 15.91 -25.38 16.92
N ILE A 216 15.09 -24.97 15.98
CA ILE A 216 14.76 -23.56 15.69
C ILE A 216 13.25 -23.44 15.67
#